data_3c8ee2319e7b8bb0b1a6f66d66344e03
#
_entry.id   3c8ee2319e7b8bb0b1a6f66d66344e03
#
_cell.length_a   1.000
_cell.length_b   1.000
_cell.length_c   1.000
_cell.angle_alpha   90.00
_cell.angle_beta   90.00
_cell.angle_gamma   90.00
#
_symmetry.space_group_name_H-M   'P 1'
#
loop_
_entity.id
_entity.type
_entity.pdbx_description
1 polymer ?
#
loop_
_entity_poly.entity_id
_entity_poly.type
_entity_poly.pdbx_seq_one_letter_code
_entity_poly.pdbx_strand_id
1 'polypeptide(L)'
;MKKLLLLPFLFLTSFLFGQLTTTNPDTVCYQSGALSQYTVTSVGNGNYNWTVPACATIQSGQGTNSIQVNWSNCPAGLMTNAVSVVYTSPQGCSSPAVNLNVLIYNVVPTITQIGPFCSTDPCVNLVGTPAGGVWAGPGVVNGQFCPGTAGAGTSTVSYLYSNSGCSFSGSINVTVNPQPTLTPISHN
;
A
#
# COMPACT_ATOMS: atom_id res chain seq x y z
N MET A 1 -62.08 15.42 -33.11
CA MET A 1 -60.64 15.75 -33.22
C MET A 1 -60.11 15.89 -31.78
N LYS A 2 -59.49 14.82 -31.26
CA LYS A 2 -58.88 14.79 -29.91
C LYS A 2 -57.44 15.27 -30.05
N LYS A 3 -57.09 16.41 -29.51
CA LYS A 3 -55.70 16.89 -29.40
C LYS A 3 -54.98 16.15 -28.29
N LEU A 4 -53.99 15.33 -28.66
CA LEU A 4 -53.09 14.63 -27.76
C LEU A 4 -52.04 15.63 -27.26
N LEU A 5 -52.10 15.96 -26.00
CA LEU A 5 -51.11 16.81 -25.30
C LEU A 5 -49.90 15.98 -24.98
N LEU A 6 -48.80 16.13 -25.73
CA LEU A 6 -47.50 15.57 -25.36
C LEU A 6 -46.91 16.40 -24.19
N LEU A 7 -46.88 15.81 -22.99
CA LEU A 7 -46.04 16.32 -21.89
C LEU A 7 -44.56 15.99 -22.20
N PRO A 8 -43.64 16.95 -22.11
CA PRO A 8 -42.23 16.62 -22.17
C PRO A 8 -41.83 15.93 -20.87
N PHE A 9 -41.32 14.71 -21.05
CA PHE A 9 -40.69 13.95 -19.95
C PHE A 9 -39.38 14.64 -19.57
N LEU A 10 -39.41 15.40 -18.48
CA LEU A 10 -38.23 16.04 -17.90
C LEU A 10 -37.38 14.92 -17.27
N PHE A 11 -36.34 14.46 -17.97
CA PHE A 11 -35.33 13.60 -17.39
C PHE A 11 -34.60 14.39 -16.30
N LEU A 12 -35.03 14.19 -15.07
CA LEU A 12 -34.29 14.64 -13.89
C LEU A 12 -33.12 13.67 -13.72
N THR A 13 -31.98 13.99 -14.37
CA THR A 13 -30.72 13.31 -14.05
C THR A 13 -30.32 13.75 -12.65
N SER A 14 -30.68 12.95 -11.67
CA SER A 14 -30.11 13.07 -10.33
C SER A 14 -28.61 12.70 -10.45
N PHE A 15 -27.78 13.72 -10.55
CA PHE A 15 -26.37 13.59 -10.24
C PHE A 15 -26.29 13.17 -8.76
N LEU A 16 -26.09 11.89 -8.51
CA LEU A 16 -25.58 11.42 -7.23
C LEU A 16 -24.17 12.00 -7.07
N PHE A 17 -24.10 13.17 -6.44
CA PHE A 17 -22.87 13.62 -5.83
C PHE A 17 -22.57 12.61 -4.72
N GLY A 18 -21.68 11.66 -5.01
CA GLY A 18 -21.06 10.84 -3.98
C GLY A 18 -20.38 11.82 -3.01
N GLN A 19 -21.05 12.11 -1.89
CA GLN A 19 -20.35 12.67 -0.75
C GLN A 19 -19.21 11.71 -0.46
N LEU A 20 -17.96 12.15 -0.68
CA LEU A 20 -16.82 11.50 -0.07
C LEU A 20 -17.05 11.56 1.43
N THR A 21 -17.57 10.47 2.00
CA THR A 21 -17.70 10.35 3.43
C THR A 21 -16.28 10.26 3.99
N THR A 22 -15.86 11.26 4.71
CA THR A 22 -14.57 11.37 5.41
C THR A 22 -14.41 10.35 6.55
N THR A 23 -15.25 9.32 6.62
CA THR A 23 -15.25 8.31 7.67
C THR A 23 -14.18 7.24 7.52
N ASN A 24 -13.69 7.02 6.30
CA ASN A 24 -12.55 6.15 6.05
C ASN A 24 -11.33 7.01 5.72
N PRO A 25 -10.21 6.91 6.48
CA PRO A 25 -9.01 7.63 6.12
C PRO A 25 -8.53 7.18 4.75
N ASP A 26 -7.97 8.13 3.95
CA ASP A 26 -7.17 7.78 2.79
C ASP A 26 -5.96 6.94 3.23
N THR A 27 -5.60 5.92 2.47
CA THR A 27 -4.48 5.04 2.82
C THR A 27 -3.31 5.27 1.89
N VAL A 28 -2.20 5.68 2.47
CA VAL A 28 -0.94 5.93 1.77
C VAL A 28 0.11 4.92 2.24
N CYS A 29 0.82 4.30 1.32
CA CYS A 29 1.87 3.36 1.65
C CYS A 29 3.10 4.08 2.22
N TYR A 30 3.60 3.62 3.36
CA TYR A 30 4.79 4.17 3.99
C TYR A 30 6.00 4.15 3.04
N GLN A 31 6.69 5.27 2.92
CA GLN A 31 7.89 5.46 2.08
C GLN A 31 7.75 5.01 0.61
N SER A 32 6.53 4.97 0.07
CA SER A 32 6.31 4.55 -1.32
C SER A 32 6.92 5.50 -2.36
N GLY A 33 7.14 6.76 -2.00
CA GLY A 33 7.54 7.82 -2.93
C GLY A 33 6.44 8.26 -3.89
N ALA A 34 5.31 7.56 -3.92
CA ALA A 34 4.18 7.91 -4.76
C ALA A 34 3.50 9.19 -4.28
N LEU A 35 3.01 9.98 -5.23
CA LEU A 35 2.22 11.18 -4.94
C LEU A 35 0.75 10.80 -4.80
N SER A 36 0.11 11.29 -3.73
CA SER A 36 -1.34 11.20 -3.54
C SER A 36 -2.01 12.44 -4.10
N GLN A 37 -3.08 12.26 -4.87
CA GLN A 37 -3.87 13.36 -5.42
C GLN A 37 -5.12 13.58 -4.56
N TYR A 38 -5.34 14.82 -4.15
CA TYR A 38 -6.54 15.24 -3.43
C TYR A 38 -7.27 16.30 -4.24
N THR A 39 -8.60 16.17 -4.35
CA THR A 39 -9.43 17.06 -5.18
C THR A 39 -10.73 17.37 -4.47
N VAL A 40 -11.18 18.63 -4.54
CA VAL A 40 -12.53 19.04 -4.20
C VAL A 40 -13.26 19.53 -5.43
N THR A 41 -14.59 19.43 -5.43
CA THR A 41 -15.40 20.00 -6.52
C THR A 41 -15.15 21.50 -6.63
N SER A 42 -14.84 21.98 -7.83
CA SER A 42 -14.65 23.41 -8.07
C SER A 42 -15.95 24.17 -7.85
N VAL A 43 -15.91 25.21 -7.04
CA VAL A 43 -17.06 26.08 -6.74
C VAL A 43 -16.93 27.49 -7.34
N GLY A 44 -15.83 27.77 -8.07
CA GLY A 44 -15.60 29.05 -8.72
C GLY A 44 -14.12 29.39 -8.90
N ASN A 45 -13.86 30.65 -9.28
CA ASN A 45 -12.52 31.17 -9.60
C ASN A 45 -11.79 31.75 -8.36
N GLY A 46 -12.16 31.36 -7.16
CA GLY A 46 -11.47 31.75 -5.94
C GLY A 46 -10.20 30.94 -5.68
N ASN A 47 -9.63 31.14 -4.52
CA ASN A 47 -8.40 30.50 -4.09
C ASN A 47 -8.68 29.31 -3.15
N TYR A 48 -8.03 28.16 -3.39
CA TYR A 48 -8.10 26.97 -2.54
C TYR A 48 -6.83 26.90 -1.69
N ASN A 49 -6.95 27.22 -0.41
CA ASN A 49 -5.83 27.15 0.51
C ASN A 49 -5.78 25.77 1.17
N TRP A 50 -4.83 24.96 0.71
CA TRP A 50 -4.59 23.61 1.23
C TRP A 50 -3.53 23.62 2.31
N THR A 51 -3.73 22.79 3.32
CA THR A 51 -2.76 22.56 4.39
C THR A 51 -2.57 21.06 4.62
N VAL A 52 -1.33 20.69 4.88
CA VAL A 52 -0.89 19.32 5.20
C VAL A 52 0.06 19.38 6.40
N PRO A 53 0.28 18.28 7.16
CA PRO A 53 1.20 18.26 8.28
C PRO A 53 2.63 18.52 7.83
N ALA A 54 3.49 18.97 8.74
CA ALA A 54 4.87 19.38 8.47
C ALA A 54 5.75 18.26 7.86
N CYS A 55 5.39 17.00 8.05
CA CYS A 55 6.09 15.86 7.44
C CYS A 55 5.72 15.66 5.96
N ALA A 56 4.56 16.16 5.51
CA ALA A 56 4.10 16.05 4.13
C ALA A 56 4.45 17.31 3.33
N THR A 57 4.53 17.18 2.02
CA THR A 57 4.85 18.30 1.13
C THR A 57 3.86 18.36 -0.02
N ILE A 58 3.21 19.51 -0.21
CA ILE A 58 2.41 19.78 -1.41
C ILE A 58 3.38 20.02 -2.56
N GLN A 59 3.41 19.10 -3.53
CA GLN A 59 4.31 19.18 -4.69
C GLN A 59 3.76 20.09 -5.78
N SER A 60 2.45 20.15 -5.94
CA SER A 60 1.78 20.98 -6.93
C SER A 60 0.33 21.25 -6.58
N GLY A 61 -0.28 22.24 -7.22
CA GLY A 61 -1.72 22.49 -7.18
C GLY A 61 -2.19 23.42 -6.06
N GLN A 62 -1.32 23.96 -5.20
CA GLN A 62 -1.72 24.97 -4.21
C GLN A 62 -2.41 26.14 -4.89
N GLY A 63 -3.54 26.58 -4.34
CA GLY A 63 -4.39 27.62 -4.93
C GLY A 63 -5.48 27.09 -5.86
N THR A 64 -5.42 25.84 -6.29
CA THR A 64 -6.38 25.18 -7.18
C THR A 64 -7.26 24.17 -6.42
N ASN A 65 -8.29 23.64 -7.07
CA ASN A 65 -9.18 22.64 -6.49
C ASN A 65 -8.58 21.23 -6.38
N SER A 66 -7.30 21.05 -6.80
CA SER A 66 -6.60 19.76 -6.74
C SER A 66 -5.13 19.94 -6.41
N ILE A 67 -4.61 19.11 -5.49
CA ILE A 67 -3.19 19.09 -5.11
C ILE A 67 -2.59 17.70 -5.26
N GLN A 68 -1.26 17.67 -5.38
CA GLN A 68 -0.46 16.46 -5.24
C GLN A 68 0.43 16.57 -4.00
N VAL A 69 0.39 15.53 -3.16
CA VAL A 69 1.09 15.52 -1.87
C VAL A 69 2.07 14.35 -1.80
N ASN A 70 3.27 14.63 -1.35
CA ASN A 70 4.28 13.63 -1.00
C ASN A 70 4.25 13.36 0.51
N TRP A 71 4.11 12.10 0.90
CA TRP A 71 4.02 11.63 2.28
C TRP A 71 5.26 10.88 2.77
N SER A 72 6.33 10.83 1.97
CA SER A 72 7.49 9.95 2.23
C SER A 72 8.18 10.19 3.57
N ASN A 73 8.07 11.40 4.13
CA ASN A 73 8.69 11.76 5.41
C ASN A 73 7.75 11.62 6.60
N CYS A 74 6.50 11.19 6.38
CA CYS A 74 5.53 11.05 7.46
C CYS A 74 5.68 9.71 8.19
N PRO A 75 5.55 9.71 9.52
CA PRO A 75 5.58 8.48 10.29
C PRO A 75 4.34 7.62 9.98
N ALA A 76 4.50 6.30 10.16
CA ALA A 76 3.37 5.39 10.05
C ALA A 76 2.31 5.67 11.12
N GLY A 77 1.04 5.52 10.77
CA GLY A 77 -0.09 5.70 11.66
C GLY A 77 -1.18 6.58 11.08
N LEU A 78 -2.25 6.72 11.85
CA LEU A 78 -3.39 7.56 11.51
C LEU A 78 -3.10 9.04 11.83
N MET A 79 -3.24 9.89 10.82
CA MET A 79 -3.19 11.35 10.95
C MET A 79 -4.59 11.92 10.78
N THR A 80 -5.11 12.53 11.83
CA THR A 80 -6.42 13.19 11.81
C THR A 80 -6.30 14.57 11.19
N ASN A 81 -7.29 14.95 10.35
CA ASN A 81 -7.31 16.22 9.63
C ASN A 81 -6.02 16.49 8.85
N ALA A 82 -5.41 15.43 8.30
CA ALA A 82 -4.10 15.50 7.67
C ALA A 82 -4.09 16.30 6.36
N VAL A 83 -5.20 16.32 5.63
CA VAL A 83 -5.38 17.21 4.48
C VAL A 83 -6.56 18.12 4.81
N SER A 84 -6.35 19.41 4.71
CA SER A 84 -7.39 20.41 4.93
C SER A 84 -7.43 21.42 3.80
N VAL A 85 -8.61 21.87 3.41
CA VAL A 85 -8.79 22.90 2.39
C VAL A 85 -9.84 23.92 2.82
N VAL A 86 -9.53 25.18 2.57
CA VAL A 86 -10.44 26.32 2.69
C VAL A 86 -10.52 27.02 1.34
N TYR A 87 -11.73 27.23 0.84
CA TYR A 87 -11.97 28.04 -0.36
C TYR A 87 -12.23 29.49 0.04
N THR A 88 -11.57 30.42 -0.65
CA THR A 88 -11.85 31.88 -0.50
C THR A 88 -12.30 32.41 -1.85
N SER A 89 -13.52 32.98 -1.89
CA SER A 89 -14.09 33.58 -3.10
C SER A 89 -13.32 34.83 -3.54
N PRO A 90 -13.46 35.30 -4.78
CA PRO A 90 -12.87 36.57 -5.23
C PRO A 90 -13.31 37.80 -4.40
N GLN A 91 -14.46 37.71 -3.75
CA GLN A 91 -14.98 38.76 -2.85
C GLN A 91 -14.44 38.67 -1.43
N GLY A 92 -13.53 37.70 -1.13
CA GLY A 92 -12.91 37.55 0.17
C GLY A 92 -13.70 36.70 1.18
N CYS A 93 -14.81 36.06 0.78
CA CYS A 93 -15.58 35.19 1.67
C CYS A 93 -14.95 33.78 1.71
N SER A 94 -14.66 33.28 2.91
CA SER A 94 -14.05 31.96 3.09
C SER A 94 -15.09 30.91 3.51
N SER A 95 -14.94 29.69 2.98
CA SER A 95 -15.70 28.52 3.41
C SER A 95 -15.22 28.00 4.76
N PRO A 96 -16.01 27.19 5.46
CA PRO A 96 -15.47 26.30 6.48
C PRO A 96 -14.38 25.38 5.90
N ALA A 97 -13.46 24.94 6.76
CA ALA A 97 -12.45 23.96 6.36
C ALA A 97 -13.08 22.59 6.09
N VAL A 98 -12.65 21.93 5.01
CA VAL A 98 -12.96 20.53 4.73
C VAL A 98 -11.71 19.71 5.05
N ASN A 99 -11.87 18.68 5.87
CA ASN A 99 -10.75 17.90 6.39
C ASN A 99 -10.84 16.43 5.98
N LEU A 100 -9.68 15.79 5.76
CA LEU A 100 -9.54 14.37 5.48
C LEU A 100 -8.49 13.78 6.40
N ASN A 101 -8.78 12.59 6.94
CA ASN A 101 -7.81 11.78 7.66
C ASN A 101 -6.96 10.98 6.66
N VAL A 102 -5.70 10.77 7.00
CA VAL A 102 -4.78 9.95 6.19
C VAL A 102 -4.13 8.90 7.08
N LEU A 103 -4.18 7.64 6.64
CA LEU A 103 -3.48 6.53 7.27
C LEU A 103 -2.19 6.26 6.49
N ILE A 104 -1.04 6.55 7.10
CA ILE A 104 0.25 6.10 6.56
C ILE A 104 0.40 4.63 6.97
N TYR A 105 0.13 3.74 6.02
CA TYR A 105 0.08 2.31 6.25
C TYR A 105 1.48 1.71 6.15
N ASN A 106 1.92 1.06 7.23
CA ASN A 106 3.19 0.36 7.30
C ASN A 106 3.02 -1.00 7.96
N VAL A 107 3.58 -2.01 7.33
CA VAL A 107 3.71 -3.37 7.90
C VAL A 107 5.14 -3.82 7.70
N VAL A 108 5.75 -4.34 8.75
CA VAL A 108 7.06 -5.00 8.68
C VAL A 108 6.81 -6.51 8.72
N PRO A 109 6.88 -7.21 7.57
CA PRO A 109 6.71 -8.66 7.56
C PRO A 109 7.80 -9.33 8.37
N THR A 110 7.40 -10.26 9.23
CA THR A 110 8.33 -11.11 9.98
C THR A 110 8.30 -12.54 9.43
N ILE A 111 9.46 -13.18 9.38
CA ILE A 111 9.63 -14.54 8.88
C ILE A 111 10.26 -15.36 10.00
N THR A 112 9.68 -16.52 10.28
CA THR A 112 10.28 -17.46 11.22
C THR A 112 11.58 -18.00 10.63
N GLN A 113 12.70 -17.81 11.34
CA GLN A 113 13.99 -18.35 10.93
C GLN A 113 13.96 -19.87 10.90
N ILE A 114 14.47 -20.45 9.85
CA ILE A 114 14.59 -21.91 9.65
C ILE A 114 16.02 -22.31 9.34
N GLY A 115 16.33 -23.60 9.56
CA GLY A 115 17.66 -24.17 9.27
C GLY A 115 18.67 -23.98 10.42
N PRO A 116 19.93 -24.35 10.23
CA PRO A 116 20.48 -24.93 9.00
C PRO A 116 19.93 -26.34 8.70
N PHE A 117 19.99 -26.74 7.43
CA PHE A 117 19.53 -28.04 6.94
C PHE A 117 20.68 -28.85 6.30
N CYS A 118 20.49 -30.17 6.18
CA CYS A 118 21.23 -31.00 5.23
C CYS A 118 20.51 -31.02 3.87
N SER A 119 21.26 -31.22 2.77
CA SER A 119 20.66 -31.27 1.42
C SER A 119 19.65 -32.42 1.22
N THR A 120 19.63 -33.39 2.14
CA THR A 120 18.69 -34.54 2.15
C THR A 120 17.50 -34.37 3.06
N ASP A 121 17.42 -33.25 3.81
CA ASP A 121 16.32 -33.02 4.72
C ASP A 121 14.99 -32.79 3.96
N PRO A 122 13.85 -33.18 4.56
CA PRO A 122 12.54 -32.95 3.97
C PRO A 122 12.21 -31.44 3.87
N CYS A 123 11.27 -31.12 2.99
CA CYS A 123 10.72 -29.77 2.89
C CYS A 123 10.03 -29.35 4.18
N VAL A 124 10.18 -28.09 4.58
CA VAL A 124 9.55 -27.50 5.77
C VAL A 124 8.66 -26.34 5.39
N ASN A 125 7.55 -26.17 6.12
CA ASN A 125 6.65 -25.05 5.89
C ASN A 125 7.30 -23.73 6.27
N LEU A 126 7.12 -22.72 5.41
CA LEU A 126 7.52 -21.35 5.68
C LEU A 126 6.40 -20.62 6.45
N VAL A 127 6.77 -19.87 7.47
CA VAL A 127 5.83 -19.11 8.29
C VAL A 127 6.21 -17.64 8.27
N GLY A 128 5.31 -16.83 7.77
CA GLY A 128 5.42 -15.36 7.70
C GLY A 128 4.22 -14.66 8.32
N THR A 129 4.45 -13.51 8.90
CA THR A 129 3.41 -12.67 9.53
C THR A 129 3.51 -11.25 8.97
N PRO A 130 2.37 -10.63 8.56
CA PRO A 130 1.00 -11.18 8.51
C PRO A 130 0.87 -12.35 7.55
N ALA A 131 -0.13 -13.21 7.74
CA ALA A 131 -0.42 -14.32 6.84
C ALA A 131 -0.95 -13.84 5.47
N GLY A 132 -0.84 -14.69 4.44
CA GLY A 132 -1.40 -14.41 3.10
C GLY A 132 -0.44 -13.75 2.12
N GLY A 133 0.84 -13.60 2.47
CA GLY A 133 1.86 -13.15 1.53
C GLY A 133 2.40 -14.26 0.63
N VAL A 134 3.27 -13.88 -0.29
CA VAL A 134 3.86 -14.74 -1.31
C VAL A 134 5.34 -15.00 -1.01
N TRP A 135 5.74 -16.26 -1.07
CA TRP A 135 7.11 -16.72 -0.86
C TRP A 135 7.86 -16.80 -2.18
N ALA A 136 9.14 -16.41 -2.17
CA ALA A 136 10.02 -16.53 -3.31
C ALA A 136 11.48 -16.79 -2.88
N GLY A 137 12.25 -17.45 -3.73
CA GLY A 137 13.67 -17.73 -3.52
C GLY A 137 14.07 -19.15 -3.95
N PRO A 138 15.36 -19.45 -4.02
CA PRO A 138 15.85 -20.79 -4.30
C PRO A 138 15.35 -21.79 -3.24
N GLY A 139 14.86 -22.93 -3.68
CA GLY A 139 14.31 -23.97 -2.79
C GLY A 139 12.88 -23.73 -2.31
N VAL A 140 12.24 -22.62 -2.69
CA VAL A 140 10.85 -22.36 -2.32
C VAL A 140 9.91 -23.07 -3.30
N VAL A 141 9.07 -23.96 -2.77
CA VAL A 141 8.07 -24.73 -3.52
C VAL A 141 6.77 -24.74 -2.74
N ASN A 142 5.68 -24.19 -3.30
CA ASN A 142 4.34 -24.21 -2.71
C ASN A 142 4.28 -23.76 -1.23
N GLY A 143 5.02 -22.70 -0.87
CA GLY A 143 5.06 -22.18 0.51
C GLY A 143 5.93 -22.99 1.47
N GLN A 144 6.71 -23.92 0.96
CA GLN A 144 7.70 -24.72 1.70
C GLN A 144 9.12 -24.40 1.23
N PHE A 145 10.08 -24.56 2.10
CA PHE A 145 11.50 -24.59 1.75
C PHE A 145 11.97 -26.04 1.63
N CYS A 146 12.50 -26.42 0.46
CA CYS A 146 12.98 -27.75 0.14
C CYS A 146 14.52 -27.71 -0.02
N PRO A 147 15.30 -28.19 0.99
CA PRO A 147 16.75 -28.12 0.98
C PRO A 147 17.39 -28.79 -0.23
N GLY A 148 16.85 -29.95 -0.66
CA GLY A 148 17.31 -30.64 -1.86
C GLY A 148 17.14 -29.88 -3.16
N THR A 149 16.10 -29.02 -3.25
CA THR A 149 15.86 -28.15 -4.41
C THR A 149 16.70 -26.87 -4.34
N ALA A 150 16.96 -26.36 -3.13
CA ALA A 150 17.81 -25.20 -2.93
C ALA A 150 19.26 -25.47 -3.30
N GLY A 151 19.74 -26.72 -3.05
CA GLY A 151 21.12 -27.08 -3.15
C GLY A 151 21.97 -26.62 -1.96
N ALA A 152 23.21 -27.13 -1.86
CA ALA A 152 24.13 -26.75 -0.81
C ALA A 152 24.59 -25.30 -0.98
N GLY A 153 24.62 -24.56 0.15
CA GLY A 153 24.97 -23.13 0.20
C GLY A 153 23.99 -22.31 1.01
N THR A 154 24.05 -20.98 0.87
CA THR A 154 23.10 -20.07 1.51
C THR A 154 22.13 -19.53 0.47
N SER A 155 20.84 -19.70 0.73
CA SER A 155 19.73 -19.20 -0.10
C SER A 155 18.99 -18.09 0.63
N THR A 156 18.69 -17.00 -0.07
CA THR A 156 17.80 -15.95 0.45
C THR A 156 16.36 -16.31 0.09
N VAL A 157 15.53 -16.45 1.13
CA VAL A 157 14.08 -16.64 1.01
C VAL A 157 13.38 -15.34 1.36
N SER A 158 12.54 -14.85 0.47
CA SER A 158 11.79 -13.61 0.61
C SER A 158 10.29 -13.87 0.80
N TYR A 159 9.64 -12.98 1.51
CA TYR A 159 8.20 -12.97 1.75
C TYR A 159 7.65 -11.60 1.39
N LEU A 160 6.71 -11.55 0.44
CA LEU A 160 6.01 -10.34 0.02
C LEU A 160 4.59 -10.36 0.56
N TYR A 161 4.27 -9.41 1.41
CA TYR A 161 2.92 -9.18 1.91
C TYR A 161 2.31 -7.96 1.24
N SER A 162 1.08 -8.12 0.71
CA SER A 162 0.36 -7.02 0.06
C SER A 162 -1.02 -6.85 0.67
N ASN A 163 -1.36 -5.62 1.03
CA ASN A 163 -2.68 -5.26 1.56
C ASN A 163 -2.98 -3.78 1.27
N SER A 164 -4.25 -3.45 1.02
CA SER A 164 -4.73 -2.08 0.79
C SER A 164 -3.93 -1.33 -0.29
N GLY A 165 -3.45 -2.03 -1.33
CA GLY A 165 -2.64 -1.45 -2.39
C GLY A 165 -1.17 -1.22 -2.02
N CYS A 166 -0.76 -1.53 -0.79
CA CYS A 166 0.62 -1.46 -0.33
C CYS A 166 1.29 -2.83 -0.33
N SER A 167 2.59 -2.86 -0.61
CA SER A 167 3.40 -4.07 -0.60
C SER A 167 4.63 -3.90 0.27
N PHE A 168 4.89 -4.88 1.13
CA PHE A 168 5.99 -4.89 2.07
C PHE A 168 6.72 -6.24 1.97
N SER A 169 8.04 -6.23 2.09
CA SER A 169 8.84 -7.46 1.96
C SER A 169 9.76 -7.65 3.16
N GLY A 170 9.98 -8.92 3.48
CA GLY A 170 11.01 -9.37 4.41
C GLY A 170 11.81 -10.51 3.79
N SER A 171 12.99 -10.82 4.31
CA SER A 171 13.80 -11.94 3.85
C SER A 171 14.59 -12.56 5.01
N ILE A 172 14.92 -13.84 4.83
CA ILE A 172 15.84 -14.59 5.69
C ILE A 172 16.88 -15.32 4.83
N ASN A 173 18.03 -15.59 5.41
CA ASN A 173 19.03 -16.47 4.81
C ASN A 173 18.91 -17.86 5.42
N VAL A 174 18.85 -18.88 4.57
CA VAL A 174 18.75 -20.29 4.94
C VAL A 174 19.98 -21.00 4.44
N THR A 175 20.70 -21.69 5.34
CA THR A 175 21.91 -22.45 4.99
C THR A 175 21.56 -23.92 4.80
N VAL A 176 22.03 -24.49 3.71
CA VAL A 176 21.96 -25.93 3.39
C VAL A 176 23.36 -26.48 3.32
N ASN A 177 23.67 -27.43 4.18
CA ASN A 177 24.95 -28.12 4.20
C ASN A 177 24.96 -29.28 3.18
N PRO A 178 26.08 -29.52 2.47
CA PRO A 178 26.19 -30.67 1.58
C PRO A 178 26.17 -31.98 2.38
N GLN A 179 25.66 -33.04 1.76
CA GLN A 179 25.76 -34.38 2.32
C GLN A 179 27.23 -34.80 2.33
N PRO A 180 27.77 -35.24 3.50
CA PRO A 180 29.11 -35.77 3.53
C PRO A 180 29.23 -37.09 2.74
N THR A 181 30.29 -37.23 1.99
CA THR A 181 30.60 -38.46 1.24
C THR A 181 31.71 -39.23 1.96
N LEU A 182 31.49 -40.53 2.16
CA LEU A 182 32.53 -41.41 2.67
C LEU A 182 33.27 -42.04 1.50
N THR A 183 34.60 -42.20 1.66
CA THR A 183 35.39 -43.01 0.75
C THR A 183 35.15 -44.50 1.04
N PRO A 184 35.25 -45.39 0.03
CA PRO A 184 35.17 -46.83 0.28
C PRO A 184 36.21 -47.29 1.30
N ILE A 185 35.80 -48.25 2.14
CA ILE A 185 36.74 -48.90 3.06
C ILE A 185 37.73 -49.73 2.20
N SER A 186 39.05 -49.48 2.33
CA SER A 186 40.09 -50.26 1.72
C SER A 186 40.70 -51.24 2.76
N HIS A 187 40.95 -52.47 2.37
CA HIS A 187 41.66 -53.46 3.16
C HIS A 187 43.09 -53.61 2.53
N ASN A 188 44.11 -53.51 3.36
CA ASN A 188 45.50 -53.76 3.01
C ASN A 188 45.83 -55.21 3.32
#